data_9dd0f0019c344b84caee73c30bfd477c
#
_entry.id   9dd0f0019c344b84caee73c30bfd477c
#
_cell.length_a   1.000
_cell.length_b   1.000
_cell.length_c   1.000
_cell.angle_alpha   90.00
_cell.angle_beta   90.00
_cell.angle_gamma   90.00
#
_symmetry.space_group_name_H-M   'P 1'
#
loop_
_entity.id
_entity.type
_entity.pdbx_description
1 polymer ?
#
loop_
_entity_poly.entity_id
_entity_poly.type
_entity_poly.pdbx_seq_one_letter_code
_entity_poly.pdbx_strand_id
1 'polypeptide(L)'
;MVRKRGKGTFVADPNTNRRGVRYSFTTEISSLGKVPSSTLVDFAVITPSREVCEKMELHEGTSVYCFTRVRNVDGEPLILETSYYPKYIYPNLTRELVQTHSFYSLLYHVGITPFAADESYEAIILDVDRARLLGVAAGSSAFYHQRRTKTEDGRIYEYTCSYIRGDRVRLDVHMQKSGMSFTRTIE
;
A
#
# COMPACT_ATOMS: atom_id res chain seq x y z
N MET A 1 -21.71 14.34 -4.66
CA MET A 1 -20.78 14.80 -5.71
C MET A 1 -20.21 16.15 -5.30
N VAL A 2 -18.89 16.27 -5.17
CA VAL A 2 -18.22 17.56 -4.91
C VAL A 2 -17.48 17.96 -6.17
N ARG A 3 -17.84 19.10 -6.75
CA ARG A 3 -17.21 19.63 -7.97
C ARG A 3 -16.15 20.65 -7.58
N LYS A 4 -14.86 20.38 -7.85
CA LYS A 4 -13.78 21.36 -7.71
C LYS A 4 -13.44 21.94 -9.08
N ARG A 5 -13.62 23.24 -9.27
CA ARG A 5 -13.35 23.95 -10.53
C ARG A 5 -11.87 23.74 -10.93
N GLY A 6 -11.64 23.21 -12.14
CA GLY A 6 -10.29 22.93 -12.67
C GLY A 6 -9.64 21.61 -12.25
N LYS A 7 -10.27 20.78 -11.37
CA LYS A 7 -9.71 19.51 -10.90
C LYS A 7 -10.60 18.29 -11.14
N GLY A 8 -11.67 18.43 -11.93
CA GLY A 8 -12.60 17.33 -12.23
C GLY A 8 -13.76 17.18 -11.23
N THR A 9 -14.57 16.17 -11.45
CA THR A 9 -15.72 15.83 -10.58
C THR A 9 -15.33 14.63 -9.74
N PHE A 10 -15.37 14.78 -8.41
CA PHE A 10 -15.08 13.72 -7.46
C PHE A 10 -16.39 13.19 -6.89
N VAL A 11 -16.52 11.87 -6.78
CA VAL A 11 -17.61 11.22 -6.10
C VAL A 11 -17.20 10.95 -4.67
N ALA A 12 -17.79 11.67 -3.72
CA ALA A 12 -17.70 11.28 -2.32
C ALA A 12 -18.71 10.14 -2.10
N ASP A 13 -18.24 8.93 -1.83
CA ASP A 13 -19.11 7.82 -1.43
C ASP A 13 -19.41 7.95 0.07
N PRO A 14 -20.69 8.22 0.46
CA PRO A 14 -21.09 8.29 1.87
C PRO A 14 -21.00 6.93 2.59
N ASN A 15 -20.79 5.83 1.87
CA ASN A 15 -20.65 4.48 2.45
C ASN A 15 -19.19 4.08 2.75
N THR A 16 -18.19 4.88 2.38
CA THR A 16 -16.79 4.61 2.74
C THR A 16 -16.55 4.57 4.25
N ASN A 17 -17.42 5.19 5.05
CA ASN A 17 -17.34 5.18 6.52
C ASN A 17 -17.87 3.90 7.20
N ARG A 18 -18.49 2.94 6.46
CA ARG A 18 -19.03 1.69 7.06
C ARG A 18 -18.32 0.40 6.65
N ARG A 19 -17.53 0.45 5.58
CA ARG A 19 -16.53 -0.60 5.29
C ARG A 19 -15.19 0.10 5.44
N GLY A 20 -14.62 0.06 6.65
CA GLY A 20 -13.31 0.65 6.95
C GLY A 20 -12.38 0.37 5.78
N VAL A 21 -11.82 1.43 5.20
CA VAL A 21 -10.91 1.30 4.07
C VAL A 21 -9.85 0.28 4.50
N ARG A 22 -9.76 -0.83 3.76
CA ARG A 22 -8.90 -1.94 4.14
C ARG A 22 -7.47 -1.59 3.75
N TYR A 23 -6.85 -0.74 4.56
CA TYR A 23 -5.46 -0.34 4.34
C TYR A 23 -4.47 -1.46 4.67
N SER A 24 -4.83 -2.37 5.57
CA SER A 24 -3.96 -3.46 6.01
C SER A 24 -4.15 -4.70 5.14
N PHE A 25 -3.09 -5.13 4.46
CA PHE A 25 -3.02 -6.39 3.73
C PHE A 25 -3.53 -7.58 4.57
N THR A 26 -3.06 -7.69 5.82
CA THR A 26 -3.47 -8.76 6.73
C THR A 26 -4.99 -8.78 6.93
N THR A 27 -5.58 -7.62 7.21
CA THR A 27 -7.03 -7.50 7.42
C THR A 27 -7.81 -7.81 6.15
N GLU A 28 -7.35 -7.32 5.00
CA GLU A 28 -7.97 -7.57 3.70
C GLU A 28 -8.00 -9.07 3.40
N ILE A 29 -6.85 -9.75 3.45
CA ILE A 29 -6.74 -11.17 3.10
C ILE A 29 -7.52 -12.05 4.08
N SER A 30 -7.40 -11.79 5.39
CA SER A 30 -8.18 -12.54 6.39
C SER A 30 -9.68 -12.40 6.20
N SER A 31 -10.17 -11.24 5.75
CA SER A 31 -11.59 -11.04 5.48
C SER A 31 -12.11 -11.79 4.26
N LEU A 32 -11.22 -12.27 3.39
CA LEU A 32 -11.52 -13.16 2.26
C LEU A 32 -11.47 -14.64 2.68
N GLY A 33 -11.21 -14.93 3.95
CA GLY A 33 -11.05 -16.30 4.46
C GLY A 33 -9.72 -16.95 4.09
N LYS A 34 -8.77 -16.17 3.59
CA LYS A 34 -7.43 -16.63 3.19
C LYS A 34 -6.41 -16.32 4.29
N VAL A 35 -5.27 -17.00 4.28
CA VAL A 35 -4.21 -16.87 5.28
C VAL A 35 -3.12 -15.91 4.79
N PRO A 36 -3.01 -14.68 5.37
CA PRO A 36 -1.94 -13.75 5.04
C PRO A 36 -0.65 -14.11 5.77
N SER A 37 0.47 -13.99 5.07
CA SER A 37 1.79 -13.98 5.70
C SER A 37 2.73 -12.99 5.00
N SER A 38 3.88 -12.69 5.61
CA SER A 38 4.84 -11.76 5.03
C SER A 38 6.26 -12.17 5.37
N THR A 39 7.13 -12.10 4.38
CA THR A 39 8.57 -12.29 4.54
C THR A 39 9.26 -10.95 4.38
N LEU A 40 10.00 -10.51 5.40
CA LEU A 40 10.79 -9.29 5.34
C LEU A 40 12.06 -9.53 4.52
N VAL A 41 12.19 -8.82 3.41
CA VAL A 41 13.35 -8.88 2.52
C VAL A 41 14.43 -7.92 3.00
N ASP A 42 14.05 -6.66 3.25
CA ASP A 42 14.97 -5.62 3.69
C ASP A 42 14.33 -4.64 4.66
N PHE A 43 15.17 -4.01 5.50
CA PHE A 43 14.78 -2.96 6.44
C PHE A 43 15.96 -2.02 6.68
N ALA A 44 15.77 -0.73 6.43
CA ALA A 44 16.76 0.31 6.66
C ALA A 44 16.12 1.62 7.14
N VAL A 45 16.92 2.46 7.78
CA VAL A 45 16.63 3.89 7.98
C VAL A 45 17.48 4.62 6.95
N ILE A 46 16.84 5.39 6.08
CA ILE A 46 17.50 6.07 4.98
C ILE A 46 17.11 7.55 4.88
N THR A 47 17.91 8.33 4.20
CA THR A 47 17.49 9.59 3.60
C THR A 47 16.87 9.23 2.24
N PRO A 48 15.57 9.47 2.01
CA PRO A 48 14.89 9.03 0.81
C PRO A 48 15.36 9.83 -0.43
N SER A 49 15.12 9.26 -1.61
CA SER A 49 15.35 9.97 -2.87
C SER A 49 14.43 11.19 -2.98
N ARG A 50 14.81 12.13 -3.86
CA ARG A 50 13.99 13.31 -4.15
C ARG A 50 12.56 12.93 -4.54
N GLU A 51 12.38 11.91 -5.38
CA GLU A 51 11.07 11.42 -5.79
C GLU A 51 10.20 10.99 -4.59
N VAL A 52 10.77 10.22 -3.66
CA VAL A 52 10.07 9.78 -2.44
C VAL A 52 9.74 10.97 -1.55
N CYS A 53 10.65 11.95 -1.41
CA CYS A 53 10.39 13.19 -0.68
C CYS A 53 9.19 13.95 -1.28
N GLU A 54 9.16 14.10 -2.60
CA GLU A 54 8.06 14.78 -3.31
C GLU A 54 6.73 14.03 -3.14
N LYS A 55 6.74 12.68 -3.25
CA LYS A 55 5.54 11.84 -3.05
C LYS A 55 4.98 11.91 -1.63
N MET A 56 5.85 12.07 -0.64
CA MET A 56 5.50 12.11 0.78
C MET A 56 5.40 13.53 1.35
N GLU A 57 5.66 14.55 0.54
CA GLU A 57 5.68 15.97 0.96
C GLU A 57 6.63 16.20 2.16
N LEU A 58 7.80 15.52 2.14
CA LEU A 58 8.80 15.62 3.19
C LEU A 58 9.83 16.71 2.88
N HIS A 59 10.33 17.33 3.94
CA HIS A 59 11.49 18.21 3.85
C HIS A 59 12.75 17.40 3.52
N GLU A 60 13.65 18.02 2.78
CA GLU A 60 14.97 17.47 2.49
C GLU A 60 15.71 17.11 3.79
N GLY A 61 16.39 15.96 3.81
CA GLY A 61 17.07 15.46 5.00
C GLY A 61 16.19 14.70 6.01
N THR A 62 14.88 14.62 5.79
CA THR A 62 14.00 13.82 6.66
C THR A 62 14.36 12.34 6.56
N SER A 63 14.68 11.70 7.68
CA SER A 63 14.91 10.25 7.71
C SER A 63 13.60 9.47 7.64
N VAL A 64 13.60 8.40 6.86
CA VAL A 64 12.48 7.47 6.73
C VAL A 64 12.90 6.04 7.03
N TYR A 65 11.98 5.26 7.57
CA TYR A 65 12.06 3.80 7.48
C TYR A 65 11.70 3.38 6.06
N CYS A 66 12.54 2.54 5.47
CA CYS A 66 12.30 1.88 4.21
C CYS A 66 12.39 0.37 4.43
N PHE A 67 11.34 -0.37 4.12
CA PHE A 67 11.38 -1.81 4.21
C PHE A 67 10.61 -2.48 3.08
N THR A 68 11.18 -3.60 2.63
CA THR A 68 10.61 -4.40 1.54
C THR A 68 10.12 -5.74 2.07
N ARG A 69 8.91 -6.13 1.71
CA ARG A 69 8.29 -7.40 2.09
C ARG A 69 7.72 -8.12 0.89
N VAL A 70 7.85 -9.43 0.89
CA VAL A 70 7.00 -10.31 0.07
C VAL A 70 5.75 -10.63 0.88
N ARG A 71 4.59 -10.29 0.34
CA ARG A 71 3.28 -10.56 0.93
C ARG A 71 2.72 -11.83 0.31
N ASN A 72 2.40 -12.81 1.14
CA ASN A 72 1.90 -14.09 0.69
C ASN A 72 0.42 -14.28 1.06
N VAL A 73 -0.28 -15.01 0.22
CA VAL A 73 -1.65 -15.47 0.45
C VAL A 73 -1.65 -16.99 0.35
N ASP A 74 -2.09 -17.67 1.41
CA ASP A 74 -2.11 -19.13 1.50
C ASP A 74 -0.72 -19.77 1.25
N GLY A 75 0.35 -19.09 1.67
CA GLY A 75 1.75 -19.51 1.48
C GLY A 75 2.39 -19.08 0.16
N GLU A 76 1.61 -18.62 -0.83
CA GLU A 76 2.08 -18.22 -2.15
C GLU A 76 2.39 -16.73 -2.23
N PRO A 77 3.55 -16.30 -2.80
CA PRO A 77 3.85 -14.90 -3.03
C PRO A 77 2.82 -14.22 -3.94
N LEU A 78 2.33 -13.06 -3.53
CA LEU A 78 1.37 -12.27 -4.29
C LEU A 78 1.88 -10.86 -4.59
N ILE A 79 2.49 -10.19 -3.58
CA ILE A 79 2.90 -8.79 -3.68
C ILE A 79 4.33 -8.64 -3.17
N LEU A 80 5.17 -7.96 -3.93
CA LEU A 80 6.45 -7.41 -3.48
C LEU A 80 6.24 -5.93 -3.15
N GLU A 81 6.26 -5.57 -1.88
CA GLU A 81 5.92 -4.24 -1.37
C GLU A 81 7.12 -3.56 -0.73
N THR A 82 7.45 -2.36 -1.17
CA THR A 82 8.39 -1.45 -0.50
C THR A 82 7.62 -0.30 0.12
N SER A 83 7.79 -0.10 1.42
CA SER A 83 7.07 0.89 2.22
C SER A 83 8.02 1.92 2.80
N TYR A 84 7.61 3.20 2.76
CA TYR A 84 8.33 4.34 3.32
C TYR A 84 7.47 5.01 4.40
N TYR A 85 8.05 5.25 5.57
CA TYR A 85 7.40 5.93 6.69
C TYR A 85 8.37 6.95 7.31
N PRO A 86 7.98 8.19 7.55
CA PRO A 86 8.82 9.14 8.28
C PRO A 86 9.20 8.59 9.65
N LYS A 87 10.48 8.68 10.01
CA LYS A 87 10.98 8.09 11.28
C LYS A 87 10.27 8.65 12.51
N TYR A 88 9.83 9.91 12.47
CA TYR A 88 9.13 10.54 13.58
C TYR A 88 7.74 9.95 13.88
N ILE A 89 7.14 9.21 12.92
CA ILE A 89 5.84 8.55 13.08
C ILE A 89 5.91 7.42 14.11
N TYR A 90 7.00 6.64 14.09
CA TYR A 90 7.23 5.55 15.02
C TYR A 90 8.73 5.49 15.39
N PRO A 91 9.21 6.34 16.34
CA PRO A 91 10.65 6.58 16.55
C PRO A 91 11.49 5.33 16.82
N ASN A 92 10.91 4.29 17.41
CA ASN A 92 11.60 3.07 17.84
C ASN A 92 11.21 1.84 17.00
N LEU A 93 10.86 2.01 15.74
CA LEU A 93 10.57 0.90 14.85
C LEU A 93 11.84 0.08 14.60
N THR A 94 11.75 -1.22 14.82
CA THR A 94 12.84 -2.17 14.61
C THR A 94 12.50 -3.16 13.50
N ARG A 95 13.54 -3.80 12.94
CA ARG A 95 13.39 -4.91 11.99
C ARG A 95 12.49 -6.01 12.56
N GLU A 96 12.67 -6.37 13.82
CA GLU A 96 11.89 -7.42 14.50
C GLU A 96 10.41 -7.06 14.59
N LEU A 97 10.07 -5.83 14.95
CA LEU A 97 8.68 -5.37 15.00
C LEU A 97 8.00 -5.46 13.63
N VAL A 98 8.70 -5.03 12.55
CA VAL A 98 8.17 -5.10 11.18
C VAL A 98 8.01 -6.54 10.70
N GLN A 99 8.86 -7.45 11.16
CA GLN A 99 8.82 -8.87 10.80
C GLN A 99 7.67 -9.62 11.49
N THR A 100 7.38 -9.29 12.76
CA THR A 100 6.46 -10.04 13.60
C THR A 100 5.06 -9.46 13.68
N HIS A 101 4.88 -8.17 13.33
CA HIS A 101 3.62 -7.46 13.46
C HIS A 101 3.13 -6.87 12.14
N SER A 102 1.82 -6.70 12.02
CA SER A 102 1.27 -5.80 11.01
C SER A 102 1.67 -4.37 11.35
N PHE A 103 2.29 -3.65 10.42
CA PHE A 103 2.69 -2.27 10.68
C PHE A 103 1.49 -1.36 10.99
N TYR A 104 0.34 -1.61 10.38
CA TYR A 104 -0.89 -0.90 10.73
C TYR A 104 -1.32 -1.13 12.18
N SER A 105 -1.12 -2.33 12.75
CA SER A 105 -1.39 -2.55 14.18
C SER A 105 -0.46 -1.74 15.06
N LEU A 106 0.81 -1.58 14.67
CA LEU A 106 1.77 -0.74 15.40
C LEU A 106 1.37 0.74 15.32
N LEU A 107 0.92 1.23 14.16
CA LEU A 107 0.44 2.60 13.98
C LEU A 107 -0.78 2.91 14.85
N TYR A 108 -1.74 1.97 14.95
CA TYR A 108 -2.90 2.14 15.83
C TYR A 108 -2.51 2.33 17.29
N HIS A 109 -1.47 1.64 17.78
CA HIS A 109 -0.99 1.80 19.15
C HIS A 109 -0.41 3.19 19.46
N VAL A 110 0.06 3.90 18.43
CA VAL A 110 0.55 5.30 18.56
C VAL A 110 -0.49 6.32 18.08
N GLY A 111 -1.74 5.92 17.92
CA GLY A 111 -2.85 6.81 17.58
C GLY A 111 -2.93 7.25 16.12
N ILE A 112 -2.18 6.59 15.22
CA ILE A 112 -2.23 6.90 13.79
C ILE A 112 -3.20 5.95 13.11
N THR A 113 -4.23 6.54 12.52
CA THR A 113 -5.24 5.82 11.74
C THR A 113 -5.28 6.33 10.32
N PRO A 114 -5.39 5.44 9.32
CA PRO A 114 -5.60 5.87 7.94
C PRO A 114 -6.93 6.58 7.80
N PHE A 115 -6.92 7.73 7.13
CA PHE A 115 -8.13 8.51 6.84
C PHE A 115 -8.45 8.52 5.36
N ALA A 116 -7.45 8.73 4.50
CA ALA A 116 -7.59 8.73 3.05
C ALA A 116 -6.34 8.16 2.38
N ALA A 117 -6.50 7.64 1.18
CA ALA A 117 -5.37 7.25 0.35
C ALA A 117 -5.59 7.67 -1.11
N ASP A 118 -4.47 8.04 -1.77
CA ASP A 118 -4.40 8.17 -3.22
C ASP A 118 -3.68 6.94 -3.76
N GLU A 119 -4.28 6.25 -4.73
CA GLU A 119 -3.72 5.05 -5.32
C GLU A 119 -3.63 5.18 -6.85
N SER A 120 -2.61 4.54 -7.42
CA SER A 120 -2.47 4.36 -8.86
C SER A 120 -2.04 2.95 -9.19
N TYR A 121 -2.51 2.43 -10.32
CA TYR A 121 -2.17 1.12 -10.85
C TYR A 121 -1.69 1.29 -12.29
N GLU A 122 -0.54 0.71 -12.59
CA GLU A 122 0.07 0.68 -13.91
C GLU A 122 0.36 -0.77 -14.31
N ALA A 123 -0.02 -1.17 -15.52
CA ALA A 123 0.31 -2.49 -16.05
C ALA A 123 1.78 -2.52 -16.48
N ILE A 124 2.53 -3.48 -15.97
CA ILE A 124 3.96 -3.64 -16.22
C ILE A 124 4.35 -5.09 -16.47
N ILE A 125 5.59 -5.28 -16.88
CA ILE A 125 6.26 -6.57 -16.99
C ILE A 125 7.33 -6.68 -15.92
N LEU A 126 7.40 -7.80 -15.20
CA LEU A 126 8.39 -8.04 -14.16
C LEU A 126 9.76 -8.32 -14.74
N ASP A 127 10.77 -7.68 -14.17
CA ASP A 127 12.17 -8.04 -14.40
C ASP A 127 12.56 -9.35 -13.67
N VAL A 128 13.78 -9.81 -13.89
CA VAL A 128 14.30 -11.07 -13.34
C VAL A 128 14.28 -11.09 -11.82
N ASP A 129 14.69 -9.99 -11.17
CA ASP A 129 14.82 -9.94 -9.71
C ASP A 129 13.47 -9.90 -9.00
N ARG A 130 12.52 -9.10 -9.50
CA ARG A 130 11.17 -9.03 -8.96
C ARG A 130 10.40 -10.32 -9.20
N ALA A 131 10.52 -10.90 -10.39
CA ALA A 131 9.91 -12.17 -10.73
C ALA A 131 10.41 -13.30 -9.83
N ARG A 132 11.70 -13.37 -9.54
CA ARG A 132 12.30 -14.34 -8.61
C ARG A 132 11.70 -14.23 -7.21
N LEU A 133 11.57 -13.01 -6.66
CA LEU A 133 10.99 -12.78 -5.33
C LEU A 133 9.50 -13.13 -5.28
N LEU A 134 8.79 -12.98 -6.39
CA LEU A 134 7.38 -13.33 -6.53
C LEU A 134 7.12 -14.79 -6.95
N GLY A 135 8.18 -15.57 -7.18
CA GLY A 135 8.07 -16.97 -7.57
C GLY A 135 7.45 -17.20 -8.95
N VAL A 136 7.66 -16.27 -9.89
CA VAL A 136 7.14 -16.33 -11.27
C VAL A 136 8.26 -16.20 -12.30
N ALA A 137 7.98 -16.47 -13.57
CA ALA A 137 8.95 -16.27 -14.63
C ALA A 137 9.21 -14.77 -14.89
N ALA A 138 10.45 -14.42 -15.29
CA ALA A 138 10.73 -13.10 -15.82
C ALA A 138 9.86 -12.81 -17.04
N GLY A 139 9.35 -11.60 -17.19
CA GLY A 139 8.40 -11.25 -18.24
C GLY A 139 6.93 -11.50 -17.88
N SER A 140 6.63 -12.02 -16.68
CA SER A 140 5.25 -12.13 -16.20
C SER A 140 4.62 -10.75 -16.03
N SER A 141 3.31 -10.66 -16.31
CA SER A 141 2.52 -9.45 -16.12
C SER A 141 2.34 -9.13 -14.63
N ALA A 142 2.34 -7.84 -14.29
CA ALA A 142 2.07 -7.37 -12.96
C ALA A 142 1.42 -5.98 -12.99
N PHE A 143 0.84 -5.58 -11.86
CA PHE A 143 0.49 -4.20 -11.61
C PHE A 143 1.57 -3.55 -10.75
N TYR A 144 2.10 -2.41 -11.20
CA TYR A 144 2.83 -1.50 -10.35
C TYR A 144 1.82 -0.61 -9.64
N HIS A 145 1.70 -0.78 -8.34
CA HIS A 145 0.76 -0.07 -7.50
C HIS A 145 1.50 0.90 -6.60
N GLN A 146 1.09 2.14 -6.60
CA GLN A 146 1.57 3.16 -5.68
C GLN A 146 0.43 3.63 -4.79
N ARG A 147 0.70 3.82 -3.50
CA ARG A 147 -0.25 4.36 -2.52
C ARG A 147 0.40 5.43 -1.67
N ARG A 148 -0.33 6.52 -1.45
CA ARG A 148 -0.02 7.53 -0.44
C ARG A 148 -1.15 7.58 0.56
N THR A 149 -0.88 7.25 1.82
CA THR A 149 -1.89 7.23 2.88
C THR A 149 -1.75 8.47 3.76
N LYS A 150 -2.89 9.07 4.10
CA LYS A 150 -3.00 10.33 4.82
C LYS A 150 -3.73 10.15 6.14
N THR A 151 -3.34 10.95 7.13
CA THR A 151 -4.08 11.19 8.37
C THR A 151 -5.24 12.15 8.11
N GLU A 152 -6.12 12.34 9.11
CA GLU A 152 -7.28 13.24 9.02
C GLU A 152 -6.90 14.71 8.78
N ASP A 153 -5.76 15.15 9.31
CA ASP A 153 -5.20 16.48 9.09
C ASP A 153 -4.48 16.64 7.73
N GLY A 154 -4.51 15.58 6.89
CA GLY A 154 -4.01 15.59 5.53
C GLY A 154 -2.51 15.27 5.38
N ARG A 155 -1.77 15.01 6.47
CA ARG A 155 -0.35 14.63 6.39
C ARG A 155 -0.18 13.25 5.78
N ILE A 156 0.74 13.12 4.83
CA ILE A 156 1.13 11.83 4.26
C ILE A 156 2.09 11.15 5.25
N TYR A 157 1.71 10.01 5.77
CA TYR A 157 2.54 9.25 6.71
C TYR A 157 3.08 7.95 6.14
N GLU A 158 2.55 7.53 4.99
CA GLU A 158 2.95 6.31 4.30
C GLU A 158 3.01 6.54 2.79
N TYR A 159 4.05 6.02 2.18
CA TYR A 159 4.13 5.81 0.73
C TYR A 159 4.55 4.37 0.47
N THR A 160 3.82 3.67 -0.38
CA THR A 160 4.15 2.30 -0.79
C THR A 160 4.26 2.19 -2.30
N CYS A 161 5.25 1.40 -2.75
CA CYS A 161 5.40 0.92 -4.10
C CYS A 161 5.29 -0.60 -4.09
N SER A 162 4.38 -1.15 -4.86
CA SER A 162 4.10 -2.58 -4.83
C SER A 162 4.06 -3.16 -6.24
N TYR A 163 4.61 -4.34 -6.41
CA TYR A 163 4.50 -5.16 -7.59
C TYR A 163 3.55 -6.30 -7.29
N ILE A 164 2.36 -6.29 -7.90
CA ILE A 164 1.27 -7.23 -7.63
C ILE A 164 1.20 -8.19 -8.83
N ARG A 165 1.22 -9.48 -8.59
CA ARG A 165 1.11 -10.50 -9.66
C ARG A 165 -0.18 -10.31 -10.45
N GLY A 166 -0.05 -10.14 -11.78
CA GLY A 166 -1.18 -9.92 -12.67
C GLY A 166 -1.99 -11.19 -12.97
N ASP A 167 -1.39 -12.36 -12.78
CA ASP A 167 -2.04 -13.66 -12.92
C ASP A 167 -2.95 -14.06 -11.74
N ARG A 168 -2.87 -13.32 -10.62
CA ARG A 168 -3.60 -13.61 -9.37
C ARG A 168 -4.53 -12.48 -8.92
N VAL A 169 -4.55 -11.35 -9.62
CA VAL A 169 -5.34 -10.19 -9.20
C VAL A 169 -6.17 -9.64 -10.35
N ARG A 170 -7.45 -9.45 -10.08
CA ARG A 170 -8.38 -8.73 -10.96
C ARG A 170 -8.87 -7.45 -10.26
N LEU A 171 -8.97 -6.38 -11.03
CA LEU A 171 -9.49 -5.09 -10.58
C LEU A 171 -10.88 -4.88 -11.18
N ASP A 172 -11.91 -4.85 -10.33
CA ASP A 172 -13.30 -4.62 -10.73
C ASP A 172 -13.71 -3.19 -10.39
N VAL A 173 -14.27 -2.47 -11.37
CA VAL A 173 -14.79 -1.12 -11.19
C VAL A 173 -16.29 -1.13 -11.40
N HIS A 174 -17.05 -0.80 -10.37
CA HIS A 174 -18.50 -0.67 -10.44
C HIS A 174 -18.88 0.81 -10.51
N MET A 175 -19.53 1.18 -11.62
CA MET A 175 -20.02 2.54 -11.83
C MET A 175 -21.53 2.59 -11.69
N GLN A 176 -22.03 3.50 -10.85
CA GLN A 176 -23.45 3.77 -10.69
C GLN A 176 -23.67 5.29 -10.78
N LYS A 177 -24.94 5.70 -11.00
CA LYS A 177 -25.30 7.12 -11.02
C LYS A 177 -24.95 7.84 -9.71
N SER A 178 -24.94 7.11 -8.58
CA SER A 178 -24.59 7.62 -7.25
C SER A 178 -23.08 7.63 -6.95
N GLY A 179 -22.26 6.95 -7.75
CA GLY A 179 -20.82 6.87 -7.49
C GLY A 179 -20.10 5.75 -8.21
N MET A 180 -18.84 5.60 -7.85
CA MET A 180 -17.96 4.55 -8.33
C MET A 180 -17.39 3.78 -7.13
N SER A 181 -17.36 2.46 -7.18
CA SER A 181 -16.64 1.61 -6.24
C SER A 181 -15.59 0.79 -6.96
N PHE A 182 -14.52 0.50 -6.23
CA PHE A 182 -13.37 -0.23 -6.72
C PHE A 182 -13.16 -1.47 -5.84
N THR A 183 -12.99 -2.63 -6.44
CA THR A 183 -12.76 -3.89 -5.73
C THR A 183 -11.59 -4.63 -6.36
N ARG A 184 -10.69 -5.12 -5.51
CA ARG A 184 -9.61 -6.02 -5.89
C ARG A 184 -10.00 -7.44 -5.52
N THR A 185 -10.07 -8.33 -6.52
CA THR A 185 -10.30 -9.76 -6.35
C THR A 185 -8.96 -10.50 -6.42
N ILE A 186 -8.72 -11.41 -5.48
CA ILE A 186 -7.50 -12.24 -5.41
C ILE A 186 -7.89 -13.68 -5.68
N GLU A 187 -7.37 -14.23 -6.76
CA GLU A 187 -7.58 -15.61 -7.22
C GLU A 187 -6.57 -16.57 -6.62
#